data_cf3176d824a6bb30364afb011df94bb9
#
_entry.id   cf3176d824a6bb30364afb011df94bb9
#
_cell.length_a   1.000
_cell.length_b   1.000
_cell.length_c   1.000
_cell.angle_alpha   90.00
_cell.angle_beta   90.00
_cell.angle_gamma   90.00
#
_symmetry.space_group_name_H-M   'P 1'
#
loop_
_entity.id
_entity.type
_entity.pdbx_description
1 polymer ?
#
loop_
_entity_poly.entity_id
_entity_poly.type
_entity_poly.pdbx_seq_one_letter_code
_entity_poly.pdbx_strand_id
1 'polypeptide(L)'
;MVQFYFKRIIEKIKFNFVPVYDIQDNSIYGYKIIKDFTAVGFDDKEIMYQLAFEEDIFETLILKILEKSYQLAIEKGYGNKKLFFTIRLNYILDWGLFLERVHTIAHALKLSEEDLFFDIKGVKDWEKLYCEAENCNFNFKKIYKEDKNTPLNLNNINACNPELLELKDIDAFLVIREFLNENIKFVFKRNNNPDLTIEELKKLGFDYYYVNNSSKIKIEEDSENN
;
A
#
# COMPACT_ATOMS: atom_id res chain seq x y z
N MET A 1 -4.26 -28.43 10.79
CA MET A 1 -5.46 -27.56 11.02
C MET A 1 -5.18 -26.13 10.56
N VAL A 2 -4.08 -25.53 10.92
CA VAL A 2 -3.68 -24.14 10.59
C VAL A 2 -3.60 -23.88 9.09
N GLN A 3 -2.94 -24.74 8.30
CA GLN A 3 -2.85 -24.60 6.84
C GLN A 3 -4.22 -24.57 6.13
N PHE A 4 -5.19 -25.34 6.61
CA PHE A 4 -6.56 -25.32 6.07
C PHE A 4 -7.24 -23.96 6.30
N TYR A 5 -7.02 -23.35 7.45
CA TYR A 5 -7.55 -22.06 7.81
C TYR A 5 -7.00 -20.94 6.90
N PHE A 6 -5.68 -20.91 6.66
CA PHE A 6 -5.06 -19.92 5.78
C PHE A 6 -5.46 -20.10 4.32
N LYS A 7 -5.66 -21.34 3.86
CA LYS A 7 -6.24 -21.60 2.54
C LYS A 7 -7.62 -20.95 2.41
N ARG A 8 -8.47 -21.10 3.44
CA ARG A 8 -9.79 -20.46 3.48
C ARG A 8 -9.72 -18.93 3.46
N ILE A 9 -8.69 -18.32 4.11
CA ILE A 9 -8.46 -16.87 4.02
C ILE A 9 -8.19 -16.48 2.56
N ILE A 10 -7.26 -17.14 1.89
CA ILE A 10 -6.93 -16.86 0.49
C ILE A 10 -8.16 -16.99 -0.41
N GLU A 11 -8.99 -17.99 -0.19
CA GLU A 11 -10.21 -18.21 -0.98
C GLU A 11 -11.25 -17.08 -0.80
N LYS A 12 -11.45 -16.63 0.44
CA LYS A 12 -12.54 -15.72 0.82
C LYS A 12 -12.17 -14.24 0.89
N ILE A 13 -10.87 -13.90 0.93
CA ILE A 13 -10.44 -12.50 0.96
C ILE A 13 -10.99 -11.74 -0.24
N LYS A 14 -11.51 -10.55 0.02
CA LYS A 14 -11.98 -9.62 -1.00
C LYS A 14 -10.97 -8.49 -1.18
N PHE A 15 -11.01 -7.85 -2.34
CA PHE A 15 -10.16 -6.71 -2.66
C PHE A 15 -11.01 -5.55 -3.19
N ASN A 16 -10.81 -4.37 -2.60
CA ASN A 16 -11.34 -3.13 -3.10
C ASN A 16 -10.20 -2.34 -3.77
N PHE A 17 -10.45 -1.84 -4.98
CA PHE A 17 -9.52 -1.03 -5.74
C PHE A 17 -9.93 0.43 -5.63
N VAL A 18 -9.16 1.21 -4.86
CA VAL A 18 -9.42 2.62 -4.65
C VAL A 18 -8.59 3.41 -5.65
N PRO A 19 -9.23 4.19 -6.55
CA PRO A 19 -8.50 4.96 -7.54
C PRO A 19 -7.66 6.06 -6.88
N VAL A 20 -6.45 6.23 -7.40
CA VAL A 20 -5.53 7.34 -7.12
C VAL A 20 -5.54 8.22 -8.36
N TYR A 21 -5.84 9.48 -8.18
CA TYR A 21 -5.98 10.45 -9.26
C TYR A 21 -4.77 11.36 -9.35
N ASP A 22 -4.36 11.67 -10.57
CA ASP A 22 -3.45 12.76 -10.86
C ASP A 22 -4.17 14.10 -10.64
N ILE A 23 -3.53 15.03 -9.92
CA ILE A 23 -4.13 16.33 -9.60
C ILE A 23 -4.17 17.25 -10.84
N GLN A 24 -3.28 17.08 -11.80
CA GLN A 24 -3.15 17.98 -12.94
C GLN A 24 -4.32 17.87 -13.91
N ASP A 25 -4.72 16.64 -14.22
CA ASP A 25 -5.74 16.33 -15.23
C ASP A 25 -6.92 15.50 -14.70
N ASN A 26 -6.89 15.16 -13.43
CA ASN A 26 -7.89 14.31 -12.76
C ASN A 26 -8.03 12.91 -13.39
N SER A 27 -7.01 12.44 -14.10
CA SER A 27 -6.97 11.09 -14.64
C SER A 27 -6.62 10.07 -13.57
N ILE A 28 -6.97 8.80 -13.80
CA ILE A 28 -6.61 7.71 -12.89
C ILE A 28 -5.15 7.33 -13.13
N TYR A 29 -4.29 7.66 -12.16
CA TYR A 29 -2.89 7.28 -12.11
C TYR A 29 -2.71 5.78 -11.77
N GLY A 30 -3.48 5.27 -10.81
CA GLY A 30 -3.39 3.89 -10.37
C GLY A 30 -4.47 3.51 -9.36
N TYR A 31 -4.30 2.33 -8.74
CA TYR A 31 -5.28 1.79 -7.79
C TYR A 31 -4.61 1.29 -6.51
N LYS A 32 -5.07 1.76 -5.35
CA LYS A 32 -4.71 1.18 -4.05
C LYS A 32 -5.53 -0.10 -3.82
N ILE A 33 -4.82 -1.19 -3.55
CA ILE A 33 -5.41 -2.49 -3.28
C ILE A 33 -5.68 -2.60 -1.78
N ILE A 34 -6.94 -2.48 -1.40
CA ILE A 34 -7.40 -2.60 -0.02
C ILE A 34 -7.87 -4.04 0.21
N LYS A 35 -7.21 -4.72 1.16
CA LYS A 35 -7.53 -6.09 1.56
C LYS A 35 -8.68 -6.05 2.57
N ASP A 36 -9.76 -6.77 2.29
CA ASP A 36 -10.92 -6.93 3.15
C ASP A 36 -10.99 -8.37 3.67
N PHE A 37 -10.82 -8.52 4.98
CA PHE A 37 -10.81 -9.79 5.68
C PHE A 37 -12.12 -10.07 6.43
N THR A 38 -13.14 -9.22 6.32
CA THR A 38 -14.42 -9.37 7.05
C THR A 38 -15.10 -10.71 6.73
N ALA A 39 -15.05 -11.16 5.47
CA ALA A 39 -15.62 -12.43 5.04
C ALA A 39 -14.94 -13.68 5.67
N VAL A 40 -13.78 -13.50 6.32
CA VAL A 40 -13.05 -14.58 7.02
C VAL A 40 -13.13 -14.46 8.54
N GLY A 41 -13.86 -13.46 9.06
CA GLY A 41 -14.11 -13.31 10.48
C GLY A 41 -12.98 -12.63 11.25
N PHE A 42 -12.12 -11.86 10.58
CA PHE A 42 -11.15 -11.01 11.25
C PHE A 42 -11.54 -9.54 11.14
N ASP A 43 -11.90 -8.96 12.26
CA ASP A 43 -12.08 -7.51 12.41
C ASP A 43 -10.71 -6.82 12.50
N ASP A 44 -9.73 -7.45 13.13
CA ASP A 44 -8.34 -7.00 13.19
C ASP A 44 -7.41 -7.91 12.37
N LYS A 45 -6.96 -7.39 11.24
CA LYS A 45 -6.02 -8.08 10.36
C LYS A 45 -4.61 -8.26 10.96
N GLU A 46 -4.25 -7.44 11.96
CA GLU A 46 -2.93 -7.54 12.61
C GLU A 46 -2.81 -8.84 13.38
N ILE A 47 -3.88 -9.26 14.08
CA ILE A 47 -3.92 -10.54 14.78
C ILE A 47 -3.72 -11.69 13.80
N MET A 48 -4.36 -11.64 12.64
CA MET A 48 -4.19 -12.65 11.60
C MET A 48 -2.74 -12.69 11.07
N TYR A 49 -2.13 -11.53 10.84
CA TYR A 49 -0.74 -11.46 10.35
C TYR A 49 0.24 -11.99 11.39
N GLN A 50 0.03 -11.66 12.66
CA GLN A 50 0.86 -12.17 13.76
C GLN A 50 0.76 -13.69 13.86
N LEU A 51 -0.45 -14.25 13.86
CA LEU A 51 -0.66 -15.71 13.86
C LEU A 51 0.00 -16.39 12.66
N ALA A 52 -0.08 -15.79 11.46
CA ALA A 52 0.57 -16.33 10.28
C ALA A 52 2.10 -16.31 10.40
N PHE A 53 2.67 -15.31 11.06
CA PHE A 53 4.10 -15.22 11.33
C PHE A 53 4.54 -16.25 12.36
N GLU A 54 3.80 -16.41 13.46
CA GLU A 54 4.08 -17.42 14.50
C GLU A 54 4.04 -18.86 13.96
N GLU A 55 3.28 -19.12 12.90
CA GLU A 55 3.15 -20.40 12.22
C GLU A 55 4.06 -20.55 10.98
N ASP A 56 5.03 -19.65 10.78
CA ASP A 56 6.01 -19.66 9.66
C ASP A 56 5.36 -19.63 8.26
N ILE A 57 4.17 -19.09 8.13
CA ILE A 57 3.43 -19.05 6.86
C ILE A 57 3.10 -17.65 6.35
N PHE A 58 3.52 -16.60 7.07
CA PHE A 58 3.19 -15.22 6.71
C PHE A 58 3.63 -14.86 5.28
N GLU A 59 4.89 -15.16 4.92
CA GLU A 59 5.39 -14.83 3.57
C GLU A 59 4.61 -15.56 2.48
N THR A 60 4.34 -16.85 2.68
CA THR A 60 3.53 -17.63 1.73
C THR A 60 2.11 -17.06 1.61
N LEU A 61 1.50 -16.69 2.73
CA LEU A 61 0.17 -16.09 2.75
C LEU A 61 0.14 -14.76 2.00
N ILE A 62 1.07 -13.84 2.31
CA ILE A 62 1.07 -12.50 1.70
C ILE A 62 1.39 -12.55 0.20
N LEU A 63 2.27 -13.45 -0.25
CA LEU A 63 2.54 -13.67 -1.67
C LEU A 63 1.31 -14.20 -2.42
N LYS A 64 0.55 -15.13 -1.83
CA LYS A 64 -0.70 -15.62 -2.43
C LYS A 64 -1.79 -14.54 -2.47
N ILE A 65 -1.89 -13.72 -1.43
CA ILE A 65 -2.80 -12.56 -1.41
C ILE A 65 -2.41 -11.54 -2.49
N LEU A 66 -1.11 -11.27 -2.64
CA LEU A 66 -0.58 -10.38 -3.67
C LEU A 66 -0.89 -10.92 -5.07
N GLU A 67 -0.55 -12.16 -5.36
CA GLU A 67 -0.83 -12.83 -6.63
C GLU A 67 -2.31 -12.74 -6.99
N LYS A 68 -3.21 -13.13 -6.06
CA LYS A 68 -4.66 -13.07 -6.28
C LYS A 68 -5.16 -11.64 -6.54
N SER A 69 -4.62 -10.66 -5.80
CA SER A 69 -5.01 -9.26 -5.98
C SER A 69 -4.60 -8.71 -7.34
N TYR A 70 -3.42 -9.10 -7.84
CA TYR A 70 -2.93 -8.69 -9.14
C TYR A 70 -3.70 -9.38 -10.29
N GLN A 71 -4.01 -10.67 -10.15
CA GLN A 71 -4.88 -11.37 -11.09
C GLN A 71 -6.23 -10.65 -11.22
N LEU A 72 -6.84 -10.31 -10.09
CA LEU A 72 -8.12 -9.59 -10.09
C LEU A 72 -7.99 -8.16 -10.67
N ALA A 73 -6.85 -7.48 -10.45
CA ALA A 73 -6.59 -6.19 -11.08
C ALA A 73 -6.55 -6.30 -12.60
N ILE A 74 -5.89 -7.34 -13.13
CA ILE A 74 -5.82 -7.60 -14.57
C ILE A 74 -7.22 -7.91 -15.13
N GLU A 75 -7.99 -8.78 -14.46
CA GLU A 75 -9.37 -9.12 -14.85
C GLU A 75 -10.29 -7.88 -14.93
N LYS A 76 -10.04 -6.89 -14.05
CA LYS A 76 -10.76 -5.60 -14.06
C LYS A 76 -10.23 -4.58 -15.08
N GLY A 77 -9.20 -4.94 -15.85
CA GLY A 77 -8.58 -4.03 -16.83
C GLY A 77 -7.61 -3.00 -16.20
N TYR A 78 -7.12 -3.24 -14.99
CA TYR A 78 -6.20 -2.34 -14.28
C TYR A 78 -4.72 -2.74 -14.43
N GLY A 79 -4.42 -3.79 -15.19
CA GLY A 79 -3.06 -4.34 -15.32
C GLY A 79 -2.05 -3.38 -16.00
N ASN A 80 -2.51 -2.32 -16.65
CA ASN A 80 -1.70 -1.26 -17.26
C ASN A 80 -1.67 0.03 -16.42
N LYS A 81 -2.10 -0.03 -15.16
CA LYS A 81 -2.12 1.09 -14.22
C LYS A 81 -1.19 0.79 -13.05
N LYS A 82 -0.78 1.85 -12.34
CA LYS A 82 0.00 1.69 -11.11
C LYS A 82 -0.82 0.93 -10.06
N LEU A 83 -0.23 -0.10 -9.45
CA LEU A 83 -0.87 -0.92 -8.44
C LEU A 83 -0.16 -0.74 -7.08
N PHE A 84 -0.91 -0.31 -6.08
CA PHE A 84 -0.38 0.03 -4.76
C PHE A 84 -0.75 -1.07 -3.76
N PHE A 85 0.24 -1.79 -3.25
CA PHE A 85 0.04 -2.90 -2.32
C PHE A 85 0.77 -2.65 -0.99
N THR A 86 0.06 -2.81 0.13
CA THR A 86 0.68 -2.64 1.47
C THR A 86 1.37 -3.92 1.91
N ILE A 87 2.64 -3.81 2.31
CA ILE A 87 3.47 -4.89 2.86
C ILE A 87 3.86 -4.55 4.30
N ARG A 88 3.99 -5.60 5.13
CA ARG A 88 4.47 -5.51 6.51
C ARG A 88 5.82 -6.18 6.63
N LEU A 89 6.88 -5.37 6.68
CA LEU A 89 8.24 -5.86 6.71
C LEU A 89 8.65 -6.53 8.02
N ASN A 90 8.01 -6.17 9.14
CA ASN A 90 8.29 -6.79 10.44
C ASN A 90 8.00 -8.31 10.49
N TYR A 91 7.32 -8.84 9.49
CA TYR A 91 6.97 -10.25 9.35
C TYR A 91 7.68 -10.94 8.18
N ILE A 92 8.59 -10.24 7.48
CA ILE A 92 9.39 -10.78 6.38
C ILE A 92 10.81 -10.95 6.89
N LEU A 93 11.34 -12.19 6.82
CA LEU A 93 12.65 -12.52 7.34
C LEU A 93 13.77 -12.14 6.37
N ASP A 94 13.56 -12.37 5.09
CA ASP A 94 14.49 -12.06 4.01
C ASP A 94 13.78 -11.23 2.93
N TRP A 95 14.08 -9.93 2.92
CA TRP A 95 13.48 -8.99 1.99
C TRP A 95 13.89 -9.27 0.54
N GLY A 96 15.16 -9.61 0.30
CA GLY A 96 15.67 -9.92 -1.03
C GLY A 96 14.94 -11.12 -1.63
N LEU A 97 14.88 -12.23 -0.91
CA LEU A 97 14.18 -13.44 -1.34
C LEU A 97 12.66 -13.18 -1.54
N PHE A 98 12.06 -12.35 -0.68
CA PHE A 98 10.65 -11.96 -0.86
C PHE A 98 10.45 -11.20 -2.17
N LEU A 99 11.31 -10.23 -2.50
CA LEU A 99 11.23 -9.47 -3.75
C LEU A 99 11.45 -10.35 -4.98
N GLU A 100 12.36 -11.33 -4.94
CA GLU A 100 12.54 -12.31 -6.03
C GLU A 100 11.24 -13.07 -6.31
N ARG A 101 10.51 -13.46 -5.27
CA ARG A 101 9.21 -14.14 -5.42
C ARG A 101 8.14 -13.20 -5.98
N VAL A 102 8.15 -11.93 -5.56
CA VAL A 102 7.26 -10.90 -6.13
C VAL A 102 7.56 -10.68 -7.62
N HIS A 103 8.86 -10.59 -7.99
CA HIS A 103 9.30 -10.52 -9.37
C HIS A 103 8.76 -11.69 -10.20
N THR A 104 8.91 -12.91 -9.69
CA THR A 104 8.39 -14.11 -10.36
C THR A 104 6.88 -14.03 -10.62
N ILE A 105 6.12 -13.55 -9.63
CA ILE A 105 4.66 -13.35 -9.76
C ILE A 105 4.36 -12.26 -10.81
N ALA A 106 5.02 -11.12 -10.74
CA ALA A 106 4.82 -10.01 -11.66
C ALA A 106 5.10 -10.44 -13.11
N HIS A 107 6.24 -11.13 -13.33
CA HIS A 107 6.61 -11.66 -14.64
C HIS A 107 5.59 -12.69 -15.18
N ALA A 108 5.15 -13.63 -14.34
CA ALA A 108 4.14 -14.63 -14.72
C ALA A 108 2.81 -13.97 -15.13
N LEU A 109 2.45 -12.86 -14.49
CA LEU A 109 1.24 -12.09 -14.77
C LEU A 109 1.44 -11.01 -15.85
N LYS A 110 2.65 -10.88 -16.41
CA LYS A 110 3.03 -9.86 -17.41
C LYS A 110 2.79 -8.42 -16.92
N LEU A 111 3.00 -8.18 -15.64
CA LEU A 111 2.97 -6.84 -15.05
C LEU A 111 4.36 -6.21 -15.13
N SER A 112 4.42 -4.90 -15.38
CA SER A 112 5.67 -4.14 -15.28
C SER A 112 5.97 -3.86 -13.81
N GLU A 113 7.21 -4.13 -13.37
CA GLU A 113 7.65 -3.83 -12.00
C GLU A 113 7.60 -2.33 -11.68
N GLU A 114 7.85 -1.49 -12.68
CA GLU A 114 7.75 -0.02 -12.55
C GLU A 114 6.33 0.47 -12.23
N ASP A 115 5.33 -0.40 -12.42
CA ASP A 115 3.93 -0.12 -12.10
C ASP A 115 3.51 -0.67 -10.73
N LEU A 116 4.42 -1.37 -10.02
CA LEU A 116 4.16 -1.97 -8.73
C LEU A 116 4.75 -1.11 -7.60
N PHE A 117 3.86 -0.60 -6.77
CA PHE A 117 4.19 0.28 -5.65
C PHE A 117 3.92 -0.43 -4.33
N PHE A 118 4.90 -0.41 -3.44
CA PHE A 118 4.77 -0.98 -2.11
C PHE A 118 4.66 0.09 -1.02
N ASP A 119 3.51 0.13 -0.36
CA ASP A 119 3.28 0.85 0.88
C ASP A 119 3.87 0.02 2.03
N ILE A 120 5.09 0.39 2.45
CA ILE A 120 5.92 -0.39 3.37
C ILE A 120 5.59 0.02 4.81
N LYS A 121 5.27 -0.98 5.66
CA LYS A 121 4.96 -0.82 7.07
C LYS A 121 5.79 -1.73 7.96
N GLY A 122 5.92 -1.34 9.23
CA GLY A 122 6.59 -2.14 10.25
C GLY A 122 8.11 -2.20 10.09
N VAL A 123 8.72 -1.20 9.47
CA VAL A 123 10.17 -1.10 9.34
C VAL A 123 10.77 -0.66 10.67
N LYS A 124 11.75 -1.41 11.14
CA LYS A 124 12.53 -1.08 12.35
C LYS A 124 13.80 -0.33 12.02
N ASP A 125 14.41 -0.64 10.90
CA ASP A 125 15.68 -0.07 10.44
C ASP A 125 15.57 0.23 8.94
N TRP A 126 15.42 1.52 8.61
CA TRP A 126 15.25 1.97 7.23
C TRP A 126 16.57 1.97 6.45
N GLU A 127 17.72 2.18 7.11
CA GLU A 127 19.02 2.16 6.45
C GLU A 127 19.36 0.76 5.99
N LYS A 128 19.15 -0.23 6.88
CA LYS A 128 19.33 -1.64 6.52
C LYS A 128 18.43 -2.06 5.36
N LEU A 129 17.15 -1.67 5.42
CA LEU A 129 16.20 -1.97 4.35
C LEU A 129 16.62 -1.36 3.01
N TYR A 130 17.11 -0.12 3.03
CA TYR A 130 17.58 0.57 1.83
C TYR A 130 18.76 -0.18 1.21
N CYS A 131 19.78 -0.53 2.02
CA CYS A 131 20.93 -1.29 1.54
C CYS A 131 20.54 -2.68 0.98
N GLU A 132 19.60 -3.37 1.61
CA GLU A 132 19.09 -4.66 1.11
C GLU A 132 18.33 -4.51 -0.21
N ALA A 133 17.53 -3.45 -0.36
CA ALA A 133 16.77 -3.18 -1.57
C ALA A 133 17.67 -2.76 -2.75
N GLU A 134 18.74 -1.98 -2.52
CA GLU A 134 19.69 -1.60 -3.57
C GLU A 134 20.45 -2.80 -4.15
N ASN A 135 20.68 -3.83 -3.35
CA ASN A 135 21.33 -5.06 -3.82
C ASN A 135 20.39 -5.97 -4.64
N CYS A 136 19.10 -5.67 -4.64
CA CYS A 136 18.11 -6.39 -5.44
C CYS A 136 17.92 -5.63 -6.76
N ASN A 137 18.21 -6.26 -7.90
CA ASN A 137 18.03 -5.69 -9.25
C ASN A 137 16.54 -5.57 -9.66
N PHE A 138 15.66 -5.12 -8.74
CA PHE A 138 14.23 -5.00 -8.98
C PHE A 138 13.79 -3.53 -8.95
N ASN A 139 12.94 -3.14 -9.90
CA ASN A 139 12.46 -1.77 -10.07
C ASN A 139 11.14 -1.47 -9.35
N PHE A 140 10.85 -2.17 -8.25
CA PHE A 140 9.67 -1.87 -7.46
C PHE A 140 9.75 -0.50 -6.81
N LYS A 141 8.62 0.22 -6.85
CA LYS A 141 8.51 1.56 -6.30
C LYS A 141 8.09 1.53 -4.82
N LYS A 142 8.63 2.43 -4.03
CA LYS A 142 8.36 2.52 -2.59
C LYS A 142 7.47 3.70 -2.27
N ILE A 143 6.56 3.51 -1.33
CA ILE A 143 5.76 4.56 -0.73
C ILE A 143 6.08 4.65 0.74
N TYR A 144 6.52 5.81 1.19
CA TYR A 144 6.57 6.10 2.62
C TYR A 144 5.21 6.67 3.05
N LYS A 145 4.70 6.17 4.14
CA LYS A 145 3.42 6.58 4.70
C LYS A 145 3.52 6.78 6.18
N GLU A 146 3.08 7.94 6.63
CA GLU A 146 2.88 8.19 8.03
C GLU A 146 1.75 7.31 8.60
N ASP A 147 2.03 6.63 9.70
CA ASP A 147 1.01 5.97 10.51
C ASP A 147 1.34 6.14 12.01
N LYS A 148 0.49 5.58 12.89
CA LYS A 148 0.66 5.71 14.35
C LYS A 148 1.99 5.15 14.86
N ASN A 149 2.56 4.17 14.16
CA ASN A 149 3.79 3.47 14.55
C ASN A 149 5.01 3.97 13.74
N THR A 150 4.77 4.76 12.70
CA THR A 150 5.79 5.30 11.81
C THR A 150 5.49 6.80 11.62
N PRO A 151 5.88 7.66 12.57
CA PRO A 151 5.69 9.10 12.44
C PRO A 151 6.55 9.64 11.29
N LEU A 152 6.17 10.79 10.76
CA LEU A 152 6.99 11.52 9.80
C LEU A 152 8.36 11.82 10.42
N ASN A 153 9.40 11.31 9.77
CA ASN A 153 10.77 11.49 10.17
C ASN A 153 11.62 11.66 8.91
N LEU A 154 12.26 12.81 8.78
CA LEU A 154 13.09 13.15 7.61
C LEU A 154 14.24 12.14 7.39
N ASN A 155 14.89 11.67 8.46
CA ASN A 155 15.95 10.68 8.33
C ASN A 155 15.42 9.36 7.76
N ASN A 156 14.24 8.92 8.21
CA ASN A 156 13.62 7.70 7.70
C ASN A 156 13.15 7.87 6.25
N ILE A 157 12.62 9.04 5.88
CA ILE A 157 12.20 9.33 4.50
C ILE A 157 13.42 9.33 3.58
N ASN A 158 14.51 10.00 4.00
CA ASN A 158 15.74 10.04 3.23
C ASN A 158 16.39 8.65 3.10
N ALA A 159 16.41 7.85 4.19
CA ALA A 159 16.89 6.46 4.14
C ALA A 159 16.00 5.55 3.27
N CYS A 160 14.68 5.72 3.30
CA CYS A 160 13.77 4.98 2.43
C CYS A 160 13.92 5.38 0.96
N ASN A 161 14.23 6.65 0.70
CA ASN A 161 14.24 7.27 -0.63
C ASN A 161 13.00 6.83 -1.47
N PRO A 162 11.78 7.15 -1.01
CA PRO A 162 10.57 6.68 -1.66
C PRO A 162 10.26 7.48 -2.92
N GLU A 163 9.61 6.86 -3.89
CA GLU A 163 9.05 7.56 -5.04
C GLU A 163 7.81 8.38 -4.69
N LEU A 164 7.04 7.89 -3.69
CA LEU A 164 5.85 8.58 -3.22
C LEU A 164 5.85 8.73 -1.69
N LEU A 165 5.40 9.89 -1.24
CA LEU A 165 5.15 10.18 0.17
C LEU A 165 3.64 10.41 0.39
N GLU A 166 2.99 9.53 1.16
CA GLU A 166 1.57 9.69 1.51
C GLU A 166 1.44 10.47 2.80
N LEU A 167 0.75 11.61 2.73
CA LEU A 167 0.56 12.55 3.81
C LEU A 167 -0.92 12.67 4.18
N LYS A 168 -1.15 12.97 5.45
CA LYS A 168 -2.49 13.22 6.02
C LYS A 168 -2.62 14.63 6.55
N ASP A 169 -1.49 15.23 6.97
CA ASP A 169 -1.41 16.51 7.62
C ASP A 169 -0.74 17.51 6.67
N ILE A 170 -1.47 18.59 6.38
CA ILE A 170 -1.01 19.65 5.46
C ILE A 170 0.05 20.50 6.11
N ASP A 171 -0.09 20.81 7.40
CA ASP A 171 0.88 21.65 8.11
C ASP A 171 2.24 20.95 8.19
N ALA A 172 2.22 19.63 8.50
CA ALA A 172 3.43 18.82 8.45
C ALA A 172 4.04 18.79 7.04
N PHE A 173 3.22 18.68 6.00
CA PHE A 173 3.66 18.72 4.61
C PHE A 173 4.39 20.02 4.26
N LEU A 174 3.80 21.16 4.59
CA LEU A 174 4.38 22.48 4.29
C LEU A 174 5.74 22.68 4.94
N VAL A 175 5.96 22.06 6.11
CA VAL A 175 7.25 22.13 6.81
C VAL A 175 8.30 21.23 6.18
N ILE A 176 7.94 19.97 5.85
CA ILE A 176 8.94 18.98 5.45
C ILE A 176 9.32 19.04 3.97
N ARG A 177 8.43 19.52 3.09
CA ARG A 177 8.62 19.50 1.63
C ARG A 177 9.90 20.21 1.17
N GLU A 178 10.31 21.27 1.89
CA GLU A 178 11.50 22.04 1.56
C GLU A 178 12.81 21.28 1.84
N PHE A 179 12.74 20.21 2.64
CA PHE A 179 13.88 19.40 3.04
C PHE A 179 13.94 18.05 2.30
N LEU A 180 12.98 17.79 1.41
CA LEU A 180 12.89 16.53 0.69
C LEU A 180 13.48 16.64 -0.71
N ASN A 181 13.88 15.47 -1.26
CA ASN A 181 14.34 15.36 -2.63
C ASN A 181 13.22 15.78 -3.60
N GLU A 182 13.53 16.61 -4.60
CA GLU A 182 12.60 17.09 -5.63
C GLU A 182 11.94 15.96 -6.46
N ASN A 183 12.54 14.78 -6.47
CA ASN A 183 11.99 13.62 -7.18
C ASN A 183 10.83 12.93 -6.44
N ILE A 184 10.66 13.20 -5.13
CA ILE A 184 9.58 12.60 -4.34
C ILE A 184 8.26 13.25 -4.71
N LYS A 185 7.28 12.42 -5.10
CA LYS A 185 5.92 12.86 -5.41
C LYS A 185 5.00 12.71 -4.19
N PHE A 186 4.05 13.61 -4.06
CA PHE A 186 3.19 13.71 -2.88
C PHE A 186 1.78 13.21 -3.15
N VAL A 187 1.31 12.29 -2.28
CA VAL A 187 -0.04 11.72 -2.35
C VAL A 187 -0.85 12.18 -1.15
N PHE A 188 -2.01 12.78 -1.38
CA PHE A 188 -2.91 13.23 -0.32
C PHE A 188 -4.09 12.28 -0.11
N LYS A 189 -4.32 11.89 1.14
CA LYS A 189 -5.53 11.16 1.52
C LYS A 189 -6.64 12.14 1.89
N ARG A 190 -7.54 12.44 0.96
CA ARG A 190 -8.55 13.48 1.09
C ARG A 190 -9.59 13.24 2.19
N ASN A 191 -9.82 12.00 2.61
CA ASN A 191 -10.77 11.70 3.70
C ASN A 191 -10.51 12.46 5.01
N ASN A 192 -9.27 12.89 5.24
CA ASN A 192 -8.90 13.59 6.48
C ASN A 192 -9.30 15.09 6.42
N ASN A 193 -9.42 15.66 5.22
CA ASN A 193 -9.83 17.04 4.97
C ASN A 193 -10.76 17.09 3.75
N PRO A 194 -12.03 16.70 3.92
CA PRO A 194 -12.98 16.56 2.81
C PRO A 194 -13.32 17.91 2.14
N ASP A 195 -13.16 19.01 2.86
CA ASP A 195 -13.48 20.35 2.40
C ASP A 195 -12.44 20.93 1.43
N LEU A 196 -11.22 20.35 1.38
CA LEU A 196 -10.20 20.78 0.45
C LEU A 196 -10.58 20.45 -0.98
N THR A 197 -10.54 21.46 -1.81
CA THR A 197 -10.74 21.34 -3.26
C THR A 197 -9.48 20.79 -3.95
N ILE A 198 -9.63 20.24 -5.14
CA ILE A 198 -8.50 19.77 -5.95
C ILE A 198 -7.57 20.94 -6.32
N GLU A 199 -8.15 22.12 -6.60
CA GLU A 199 -7.38 23.33 -6.91
C GLU A 199 -6.51 23.80 -5.74
N GLU A 200 -6.97 23.65 -4.50
CA GLU A 200 -6.18 23.94 -3.31
C GLU A 200 -5.06 22.93 -3.14
N LEU A 201 -5.32 21.64 -3.31
CA LEU A 201 -4.28 20.60 -3.27
C LEU A 201 -3.20 20.83 -4.33
N LYS A 202 -3.59 21.25 -5.53
CA LYS A 202 -2.68 21.63 -6.61
C LYS A 202 -1.81 22.83 -6.24
N LYS A 203 -2.39 23.88 -5.67
CA LYS A 203 -1.64 25.07 -5.19
C LYS A 203 -0.68 24.73 -4.07
N LEU A 204 -1.04 23.77 -3.21
CA LEU A 204 -0.18 23.29 -2.15
C LEU A 204 1.00 22.44 -2.68
N GLY A 205 0.94 21.96 -3.92
CA GLY A 205 1.99 21.19 -4.57
C GLY A 205 1.89 19.67 -4.38
N PHE A 206 0.68 19.15 -4.14
CA PHE A 206 0.43 17.72 -4.23
C PHE A 206 0.39 17.26 -5.68
N ASP A 207 0.85 16.02 -5.94
CA ASP A 207 0.83 15.40 -7.27
C ASP A 207 -0.40 14.50 -7.45
N TYR A 208 -0.79 13.78 -6.40
CA TYR A 208 -1.87 12.79 -6.45
C TYR A 208 -2.78 12.89 -5.24
N TYR A 209 -4.01 12.40 -5.40
CA TYR A 209 -4.93 12.24 -4.29
C TYR A 209 -5.78 10.98 -4.42
N TYR A 210 -6.37 10.55 -3.30
CA TYR A 210 -7.39 9.50 -3.29
C TYR A 210 -8.41 9.70 -2.17
N VAL A 211 -9.60 9.09 -2.35
CA VAL A 211 -10.66 9.05 -1.35
C VAL A 211 -10.95 7.59 -1.03
N ASN A 212 -10.83 7.20 0.24
CA ASN A 212 -11.13 5.85 0.67
C ASN A 212 -12.49 5.81 1.38
N ASN A 213 -13.54 5.40 0.69
CA ASN A 213 -14.92 5.35 1.18
C ASN A 213 -15.23 4.07 2.00
N SER A 214 -14.25 3.21 2.27
CA SER A 214 -14.47 1.95 2.99
C SER A 214 -15.06 2.10 4.41
N SER A 215 -15.05 3.30 4.98
CA SER A 215 -15.73 3.62 6.25
C SER A 215 -17.21 3.96 6.09
N LYS A 216 -17.71 4.31 4.90
CA LYS A 216 -19.11 4.65 4.67
C LYS A 216 -20.00 3.43 4.42
N ILE A 217 -19.43 2.35 3.89
CA ILE A 217 -20.19 1.12 3.58
C ILE A 217 -20.74 0.46 4.86
N LYS A 218 -20.04 0.60 6.00
CA LYS A 218 -20.55 0.08 7.30
C LYS A 218 -21.76 0.85 7.86
N ILE A 219 -21.97 2.11 7.45
CA ILE A 219 -23.04 2.95 8.01
C ILE A 219 -24.36 2.76 7.22
N GLU A 220 -24.28 2.41 5.94
CA GLU A 220 -25.47 2.22 5.11
C GLU A 220 -26.09 0.82 5.31
N GLU A 221 -25.29 -0.22 5.59
CA GLU A 221 -25.83 -1.56 5.91
C GLU A 221 -26.51 -1.61 7.29
N ASP A 222 -26.08 -0.78 8.25
CA ASP A 222 -26.71 -0.68 9.58
C ASP A 222 -27.99 0.18 9.58
N SER A 223 -28.22 1.00 8.55
CA SER A 223 -29.41 1.84 8.41
C SER A 223 -30.57 1.19 7.66
N GLU A 224 -30.33 0.09 6.93
CA GLU A 224 -31.40 -0.66 6.24
C GLU A 224 -31.97 -1.85 7.06
N ASN A 225 -31.41 -2.11 8.26
CA ASN A 225 -31.86 -3.17 9.16
C ASN A 225 -32.52 -2.67 10.48
N ASN A 226 -33.02 -1.43 10.52
CA ASN A 226 -33.85 -0.92 11.62
C ASN A 226 -35.26 -0.56 11.16
#